data_ed1f2d1df8bf54b8f1282f9c5b9dbd61
#
_entry.id   ed1f2d1df8bf54b8f1282f9c5b9dbd61
#
_cell.length_a   1.000
_cell.length_b   1.000
_cell.length_c   1.000
_cell.angle_alpha   90.00
_cell.angle_beta   90.00
_cell.angle_gamma   90.00
#
_symmetry.space_group_name_H-M   'P 1'
#
loop_
_entity.id
_entity.type
_entity.pdbx_description
1 polymer ?
#
loop_
_entity_poly.entity_id
_entity_poly.type
_entity_poly.pdbx_seq_one_letter_code
_entity_poly.pdbx_strand_id
1 'polypeptide(L)'
;MTRLWPLVLSTVALGINSYVIAGILPSIAVSLRTSQGAVGLGVTAFTAAYALTAPWLPGLLTRTGTTRRALSTALAVFTAGSAITALSPSPRVFLVARAVAGVGAGALTALATGAAGAMMPGRRDRAMATITLGLSLGTVAGVPVGMLIAGRVGWRAAMGLIVVLGLVALAALAARGAAIPNLPRPARSARSNRSNRPEGTAEGARDPRIPAGRARIRRRTAPVLAGGVVLAFLLGVASLGLYTYLLPIAAGAGLSGLGFALVWAWGIGGVAGSWGAGRLLGRIPGRRLLPLPPALLSAAFLLLALTRAPVAWLAASAVWGAAGWASVAVGQAAFTAVRRERSVQIVARLMAAIYIGSAVGSALGADLLADRPATELPGWALIASGAATAAALILAAALPSADEAG
;
A
#
# COMPACT_ATOMS: atom_id res chain seq x y z
N MET A 1 10.43 14.02 -18.77
CA MET A 1 9.86 14.11 -17.42
C MET A 1 8.72 15.12 -17.29
N THR A 2 8.75 16.23 -18.02
CA THR A 2 7.69 17.27 -18.01
C THR A 2 6.28 16.80 -18.40
N ARG A 3 6.13 15.62 -19.03
CA ARG A 3 4.82 15.06 -19.41
C ARG A 3 4.11 14.25 -18.31
N LEU A 4 4.84 13.77 -17.30
CA LEU A 4 4.32 12.90 -16.25
C LEU A 4 3.89 13.65 -14.99
N TRP A 5 4.17 14.96 -14.86
CA TRP A 5 3.94 15.69 -13.61
C TRP A 5 2.50 15.66 -13.07
N PRO A 6 1.42 15.65 -13.92
CA PRO A 6 0.08 15.57 -13.37
C PRO A 6 -0.20 14.23 -12.69
N LEU A 7 0.37 13.14 -13.25
CA LEU A 7 0.28 11.80 -12.65
C LEU A 7 1.11 11.72 -11.37
N VAL A 8 2.31 12.31 -11.37
CA VAL A 8 3.17 12.38 -10.18
C VAL A 8 2.47 13.17 -9.07
N LEU A 9 1.89 14.33 -9.41
CA LEU A 9 1.17 15.16 -8.43
C LEU A 9 -0.02 14.42 -7.83
N SER A 10 -0.78 13.68 -8.65
CA SER A 10 -1.89 12.86 -8.17
C SER A 10 -1.43 11.76 -7.20
N THR A 11 -0.26 11.16 -7.43
CA THR A 11 0.29 10.14 -6.53
C THR A 11 0.97 10.74 -5.30
N VAL A 12 1.51 11.96 -5.36
CA VAL A 12 1.93 12.72 -4.16
C VAL A 12 0.72 12.98 -3.26
N ALA A 13 -0.39 13.50 -3.80
CA ALA A 13 -1.62 13.71 -3.05
C ALA A 13 -2.12 12.43 -2.39
N LEU A 14 -2.06 11.30 -3.14
CA LEU A 14 -2.41 9.99 -2.64
C LEU A 14 -1.49 9.52 -1.50
N GLY A 15 -0.18 9.74 -1.62
CA GLY A 15 0.80 9.40 -0.59
C GLY A 15 0.54 10.16 0.71
N ILE A 16 0.28 11.45 0.62
CA ILE A 16 -0.11 12.28 1.77
C ILE A 16 -1.37 11.70 2.42
N ASN A 17 -2.43 11.50 1.62
CA ASN A 17 -3.74 11.06 2.12
C ASN A 17 -3.69 9.70 2.82
N SER A 18 -2.83 8.80 2.34
CA SER A 18 -2.74 7.44 2.88
C SER A 18 -2.22 7.40 4.32
N TYR A 19 -1.38 8.36 4.70
CA TYR A 19 -0.65 8.29 5.96
C TYR A 19 -0.84 9.51 6.87
N VAL A 20 -1.31 10.65 6.37
CA VAL A 20 -1.43 11.89 7.17
C VAL A 20 -2.37 11.74 8.35
N ILE A 21 -3.42 10.92 8.23
CA ILE A 21 -4.39 10.68 9.32
C ILE A 21 -3.68 10.23 10.60
N ALA A 22 -2.68 9.34 10.49
CA ALA A 22 -1.91 8.90 11.66
C ALA A 22 -1.21 10.07 12.37
N GLY A 23 -0.70 11.04 11.60
CA GLY A 23 -0.01 12.22 12.12
C GLY A 23 -0.93 13.31 12.70
N ILE A 24 -2.23 13.27 12.39
CA ILE A 24 -3.20 14.28 12.84
C ILE A 24 -4.41 13.66 13.58
N LEU A 25 -4.33 12.37 13.88
CA LEU A 25 -5.40 11.59 14.47
C LEU A 25 -5.95 12.18 15.78
N PRO A 26 -5.12 12.63 16.76
CA PRO A 26 -5.61 13.22 17.98
C PRO A 26 -6.42 14.51 17.73
N SER A 27 -5.99 15.36 16.81
CA SER A 27 -6.68 16.62 16.49
C SER A 27 -8.03 16.39 15.82
N ILE A 28 -8.16 15.35 14.98
CA ILE A 28 -9.44 14.94 14.39
C ILE A 28 -10.39 14.44 15.49
N ALA A 29 -9.88 13.58 16.39
CA ALA A 29 -10.69 13.00 17.48
C ALA A 29 -11.29 14.08 18.36
N VAL A 30 -10.50 15.05 18.79
CA VAL A 30 -10.97 16.21 19.56
C VAL A 30 -12.01 17.02 18.78
N SER A 31 -11.72 17.35 17.52
CA SER A 31 -12.60 18.18 16.68
C SER A 31 -13.96 17.53 16.38
N LEU A 32 -13.98 16.20 16.17
CA LEU A 32 -15.21 15.44 15.89
C LEU A 32 -15.87 14.87 17.18
N ARG A 33 -15.32 15.18 18.36
CA ARG A 33 -15.82 14.72 19.68
C ARG A 33 -15.99 13.20 19.70
N THR A 34 -14.94 12.48 19.29
CA THR A 34 -14.97 11.02 19.19
C THR A 34 -13.66 10.42 19.72
N SER A 35 -13.61 9.09 19.85
CA SER A 35 -12.39 8.39 20.27
C SER A 35 -11.34 8.35 19.15
N GLN A 36 -10.08 8.23 19.56
CA GLN A 36 -8.97 8.05 18.59
C GLN A 36 -9.11 6.75 17.80
N GLY A 37 -9.66 5.68 18.42
CA GLY A 37 -10.02 4.45 17.75
C GLY A 37 -11.03 4.66 16.63
N ALA A 38 -12.10 5.42 16.90
CA ALA A 38 -13.12 5.74 15.89
C ALA A 38 -12.53 6.51 14.69
N VAL A 39 -11.59 7.42 14.92
CA VAL A 39 -10.86 8.09 13.82
C VAL A 39 -9.96 7.09 13.07
N GLY A 40 -9.31 6.16 13.78
CA GLY A 40 -8.50 5.10 13.20
C GLY A 40 -9.29 4.21 12.24
N LEU A 41 -10.59 3.98 12.49
CA LEU A 41 -11.49 3.30 11.54
C LEU A 41 -11.59 4.04 10.18
N GLY A 42 -11.28 5.33 10.14
CA GLY A 42 -11.17 6.07 8.87
C GLY A 42 -9.99 5.60 8.02
N VAL A 43 -8.89 5.13 8.61
CA VAL A 43 -7.79 4.48 7.90
C VAL A 43 -8.25 3.11 7.42
N THR A 44 -8.92 2.33 8.28
CA THR A 44 -9.55 1.05 7.90
C THR A 44 -10.48 1.21 6.70
N ALA A 45 -11.40 2.16 6.73
CA ALA A 45 -12.36 2.42 5.65
C ALA A 45 -11.66 2.76 4.32
N PHE A 46 -10.63 3.60 4.38
CA PHE A 46 -9.84 3.97 3.20
C PHE A 46 -9.05 2.78 2.63
N THR A 47 -8.30 2.08 3.47
CA THR A 47 -7.42 0.99 3.02
C THR A 47 -8.21 -0.24 2.56
N ALA A 48 -9.32 -0.56 3.21
CA ALA A 48 -10.24 -1.62 2.78
C ALA A 48 -10.87 -1.28 1.41
N ALA A 49 -11.42 -0.07 1.25
CA ALA A 49 -12.01 0.37 -0.01
C ALA A 49 -10.97 0.38 -1.15
N TYR A 50 -9.75 0.85 -0.86
CA TYR A 50 -8.61 0.80 -1.79
C TYR A 50 -8.32 -0.65 -2.22
N ALA A 51 -8.12 -1.55 -1.27
CA ALA A 51 -7.75 -2.94 -1.55
C ALA A 51 -8.84 -3.70 -2.33
N LEU A 52 -10.11 -3.45 -2.00
CA LEU A 52 -11.24 -4.07 -2.67
C LEU A 52 -11.42 -3.58 -4.11
N THR A 53 -11.11 -2.31 -4.39
CA THR A 53 -11.36 -1.72 -5.72
C THR A 53 -10.17 -1.80 -6.67
N ALA A 54 -8.94 -1.78 -6.16
CA ALA A 54 -7.72 -1.79 -6.97
C ALA A 54 -7.63 -2.94 -8.01
N PRO A 55 -8.10 -4.17 -7.75
CA PRO A 55 -7.95 -5.26 -8.71
C PRO A 55 -8.88 -5.18 -9.94
N TRP A 56 -10.06 -4.57 -9.83
CA TRP A 56 -11.10 -4.64 -10.86
C TRP A 56 -11.57 -3.27 -11.38
N LEU A 57 -11.59 -2.24 -10.52
CA LEU A 57 -12.12 -0.93 -10.89
C LEU A 57 -11.35 -0.25 -12.05
N PRO A 58 -10.01 -0.32 -12.13
CA PRO A 58 -9.26 0.21 -13.27
C PRO A 58 -9.71 -0.42 -14.60
N GLY A 59 -9.90 -1.74 -14.60
CA GLY A 59 -10.38 -2.48 -15.76
C GLY A 59 -11.81 -2.10 -16.18
N LEU A 60 -12.70 -1.84 -15.21
CA LEU A 60 -14.06 -1.40 -15.46
C LEU A 60 -14.07 0.01 -16.09
N LEU A 61 -13.36 0.95 -15.50
CA LEU A 61 -13.29 2.34 -15.98
C LEU A 61 -12.69 2.44 -17.39
N THR A 62 -11.70 1.60 -17.73
CA THR A 62 -11.09 1.59 -19.07
C THR A 62 -11.95 0.90 -20.13
N ARG A 63 -12.91 0.04 -19.75
CA ARG A 63 -13.87 -0.56 -20.69
C ARG A 63 -14.89 0.42 -21.21
N THR A 64 -15.32 1.36 -20.37
CA THR A 64 -16.39 2.32 -20.67
C THR A 64 -15.90 3.62 -21.29
N GLY A 65 -14.58 3.84 -21.37
CA GLY A 65 -14.03 5.10 -21.85
C GLY A 65 -12.55 5.06 -22.21
N THR A 66 -12.00 6.24 -22.40
CA THR A 66 -10.56 6.43 -22.63
C THR A 66 -9.80 6.36 -21.30
N THR A 67 -8.50 6.02 -21.35
CA THR A 67 -7.61 6.02 -20.17
C THR A 67 -7.64 7.37 -19.46
N ARG A 68 -7.70 8.47 -20.19
CA ARG A 68 -7.84 9.82 -19.65
C ARG A 68 -9.10 9.95 -18.80
N ARG A 69 -10.28 9.56 -19.33
CA ARG A 69 -11.54 9.62 -18.58
C ARG A 69 -11.48 8.75 -17.32
N ALA A 70 -10.96 7.55 -17.43
CA ALA A 70 -10.78 6.65 -16.30
C ALA A 70 -9.90 7.27 -15.20
N LEU A 71 -8.76 7.86 -15.58
CA LEU A 71 -7.88 8.59 -14.65
C LEU A 71 -8.57 9.78 -14.00
N SER A 72 -9.24 10.62 -14.80
CA SER A 72 -9.94 11.80 -14.29
C SER A 72 -11.07 11.41 -13.36
N THR A 73 -11.84 10.35 -13.67
CA THR A 73 -12.90 9.85 -12.79
C THR A 73 -12.33 9.32 -11.46
N ALA A 74 -11.27 8.49 -11.51
CA ALA A 74 -10.64 7.96 -10.31
C ALA A 74 -10.07 9.09 -9.42
N LEU A 75 -9.40 10.07 -10.03
CA LEU A 75 -8.86 11.23 -9.33
C LEU A 75 -9.96 12.14 -8.78
N ALA A 76 -11.07 12.34 -9.53
CA ALA A 76 -12.22 13.12 -9.07
C ALA A 76 -12.89 12.47 -7.85
N VAL A 77 -13.11 11.15 -7.87
CA VAL A 77 -13.66 10.39 -6.73
C VAL A 77 -12.73 10.50 -5.51
N PHE A 78 -11.42 10.34 -5.71
CA PHE A 78 -10.43 10.50 -4.65
C PHE A 78 -10.44 11.92 -4.06
N THR A 79 -10.46 12.95 -4.91
CA THR A 79 -10.45 14.35 -4.49
C THR A 79 -11.76 14.74 -3.80
N ALA A 80 -12.90 14.29 -4.32
CA ALA A 80 -14.22 14.51 -3.72
C ALA A 80 -14.31 13.84 -2.33
N GLY A 81 -13.90 12.59 -2.20
CA GLY A 81 -13.82 11.89 -0.92
C GLY A 81 -12.91 12.62 0.08
N SER A 82 -11.77 13.15 -0.38
CA SER A 82 -10.85 13.94 0.44
C SER A 82 -11.47 15.29 0.86
N ALA A 83 -12.23 15.95 -0.03
CA ALA A 83 -12.94 17.18 0.27
C ALA A 83 -14.05 16.95 1.31
N ILE A 84 -14.87 15.89 1.13
CA ILE A 84 -15.90 15.53 2.11
C ILE A 84 -15.23 15.16 3.45
N THR A 85 -14.06 14.50 3.44
CA THR A 85 -13.28 14.25 4.66
C THR A 85 -12.91 15.56 5.36
N ALA A 86 -12.37 16.54 4.63
CA ALA A 86 -12.00 17.86 5.18
C ALA A 86 -13.18 18.61 5.79
N LEU A 87 -14.35 18.50 5.17
CA LEU A 87 -15.58 19.20 5.56
C LEU A 87 -16.46 18.40 6.53
N SER A 88 -16.05 17.18 6.91
CA SER A 88 -16.89 16.28 7.69
C SER A 88 -17.32 16.89 9.04
N PRO A 89 -18.65 16.96 9.30
CA PRO A 89 -19.18 17.47 10.56
C PRO A 89 -19.28 16.39 11.65
N SER A 90 -19.18 15.12 11.27
CA SER A 90 -19.38 14.00 12.19
C SER A 90 -18.47 12.81 11.86
N PRO A 91 -18.21 11.91 12.84
CA PRO A 91 -17.41 10.70 12.60
C PRO A 91 -17.99 9.80 11.50
N ARG A 92 -19.31 9.69 11.38
CA ARG A 92 -19.96 8.86 10.35
C ARG A 92 -19.67 9.38 8.94
N VAL A 93 -19.83 10.70 8.73
CA VAL A 93 -19.51 11.33 7.44
C VAL A 93 -18.02 11.18 7.12
N PHE A 94 -17.16 11.37 8.13
CA PHE A 94 -15.72 11.14 7.99
C PHE A 94 -15.41 9.72 7.50
N LEU A 95 -15.98 8.66 8.09
CA LEU A 95 -15.75 7.28 7.68
C LEU A 95 -16.20 7.00 6.24
N VAL A 96 -17.41 7.45 5.88
CA VAL A 96 -17.93 7.28 4.50
C VAL A 96 -17.04 8.01 3.49
N ALA A 97 -16.66 9.26 3.81
CA ALA A 97 -15.77 10.04 2.95
C ALA A 97 -14.41 9.38 2.74
N ARG A 98 -13.86 8.77 3.79
CA ARG A 98 -12.61 8.00 3.72
C ARG A 98 -12.77 6.77 2.81
N ALA A 99 -13.88 6.04 2.91
CA ALA A 99 -14.16 4.92 2.00
C ALA A 99 -14.26 5.40 0.53
N VAL A 100 -14.97 6.49 0.26
CA VAL A 100 -15.06 7.09 -1.10
C VAL A 100 -13.68 7.47 -1.63
N ALA A 101 -12.85 8.14 -0.82
CA ALA A 101 -11.47 8.46 -1.20
C ALA A 101 -10.65 7.18 -1.51
N GLY A 102 -10.83 6.11 -0.72
CA GLY A 102 -10.18 4.81 -0.93
C GLY A 102 -10.56 4.15 -2.25
N VAL A 103 -11.85 4.22 -2.65
CA VAL A 103 -12.32 3.73 -3.96
C VAL A 103 -11.58 4.42 -5.11
N GLY A 104 -11.51 5.76 -5.07
CA GLY A 104 -10.78 6.54 -6.08
C GLY A 104 -9.29 6.22 -6.10
N ALA A 105 -8.68 6.10 -4.93
CA ALA A 105 -7.27 5.80 -4.72
C ALA A 105 -6.85 4.44 -5.31
N GLY A 106 -7.67 3.40 -5.11
CA GLY A 106 -7.40 2.05 -5.62
C GLY A 106 -7.33 2.00 -7.15
N ALA A 107 -8.23 2.71 -7.84
CA ALA A 107 -8.19 2.82 -9.30
C ALA A 107 -7.05 3.72 -9.78
N LEU A 108 -6.84 4.86 -9.11
CA LEU A 108 -5.87 5.89 -9.51
C LEU A 108 -4.45 5.35 -9.60
N THR A 109 -4.00 4.58 -8.61
CA THR A 109 -2.63 4.04 -8.57
C THR A 109 -2.32 3.18 -9.78
N ALA A 110 -3.19 2.23 -10.10
CA ALA A 110 -3.00 1.32 -11.23
C ALA A 110 -3.07 2.06 -12.57
N LEU A 111 -4.03 2.98 -12.73
CA LEU A 111 -4.22 3.77 -13.94
C LEU A 111 -3.06 4.73 -14.17
N ALA A 112 -2.58 5.43 -13.12
CA ALA A 112 -1.46 6.36 -13.23
C ALA A 112 -0.16 5.64 -13.62
N THR A 113 0.13 4.50 -12.98
CA THR A 113 1.30 3.69 -13.29
C THR A 113 1.25 3.14 -14.71
N GLY A 114 0.09 2.58 -15.11
CA GLY A 114 -0.12 2.07 -16.47
C GLY A 114 0.01 3.15 -17.55
N ALA A 115 -0.62 4.30 -17.32
CA ALA A 115 -0.58 5.45 -18.23
C ALA A 115 0.86 5.99 -18.40
N ALA A 116 1.62 6.13 -17.30
CA ALA A 116 3.01 6.56 -17.33
C ALA A 116 3.87 5.62 -18.18
N GLY A 117 3.71 4.30 -17.99
CA GLY A 117 4.40 3.30 -18.79
C GLY A 117 4.04 3.35 -20.28
N ALA A 118 2.77 3.63 -20.63
CA ALA A 118 2.31 3.77 -21.98
C ALA A 118 2.76 5.09 -22.65
N MET A 119 2.91 6.17 -21.88
CA MET A 119 3.40 7.47 -22.37
C MET A 119 4.89 7.46 -22.73
N MET A 120 5.67 6.52 -22.18
CA MET A 120 7.12 6.42 -22.40
C MET A 120 7.55 4.97 -22.72
N PRO A 121 7.18 4.40 -23.88
CA PRO A 121 7.44 2.99 -24.21
C PRO A 121 8.92 2.60 -24.10
N GLY A 122 9.83 3.45 -24.61
CA GLY A 122 11.29 3.22 -24.56
C GLY A 122 11.93 3.38 -23.18
N ARG A 123 11.19 3.90 -22.18
CA ARG A 123 11.65 4.10 -20.79
C ARG A 123 10.55 3.76 -19.79
N ARG A 124 9.80 2.70 -20.11
CA ARG A 124 8.59 2.30 -19.37
C ARG A 124 8.84 2.14 -17.86
N ASP A 125 9.87 1.38 -17.48
CA ASP A 125 10.19 1.10 -16.09
C ASP A 125 10.56 2.38 -15.32
N ARG A 126 11.28 3.28 -15.96
CA ARG A 126 11.64 4.58 -15.39
C ARG A 126 10.40 5.48 -15.20
N ALA A 127 9.47 5.45 -16.14
CA ALA A 127 8.21 6.21 -16.02
C ALA A 127 7.35 5.67 -14.86
N MET A 128 7.21 4.36 -14.76
CA MET A 128 6.48 3.71 -13.65
C MET A 128 7.14 3.99 -12.30
N ALA A 129 8.47 3.91 -12.21
CA ALA A 129 9.24 4.26 -11.01
C ALA A 129 9.02 5.72 -10.60
N THR A 130 8.90 6.65 -11.56
CA THR A 130 8.63 8.07 -11.27
C THR A 130 7.27 8.26 -10.58
N ILE A 131 6.25 7.46 -10.94
CA ILE A 131 4.93 7.49 -10.26
C ILE A 131 5.06 6.98 -8.81
N THR A 132 5.80 5.90 -8.60
CA THR A 132 6.07 5.36 -7.27
C THR A 132 6.86 6.34 -6.40
N LEU A 133 7.83 7.06 -6.99
CA LEU A 133 8.55 8.15 -6.29
C LEU A 133 7.61 9.27 -5.85
N GLY A 134 6.60 9.61 -6.66
CA GLY A 134 5.56 10.58 -6.26
C GLY A 134 4.82 10.12 -5.00
N LEU A 135 4.39 8.86 -4.96
CA LEU A 135 3.74 8.27 -3.79
C LEU A 135 4.65 8.32 -2.54
N SER A 136 5.91 7.91 -2.69
CA SER A 136 6.89 7.94 -1.60
C SER A 136 7.17 9.35 -1.11
N LEU A 137 7.31 10.32 -2.01
CA LEU A 137 7.51 11.73 -1.65
C LEU A 137 6.31 12.27 -0.85
N GLY A 138 5.10 11.95 -1.29
CA GLY A 138 3.87 12.30 -0.57
C GLY A 138 3.85 11.71 0.84
N THR A 139 4.29 10.47 1.01
CA THR A 139 4.33 9.81 2.32
C THR A 139 5.41 10.43 3.22
N VAL A 140 6.63 10.58 2.72
CA VAL A 140 7.79 10.97 3.55
C VAL A 140 7.81 12.45 3.88
N ALA A 141 7.60 13.32 2.90
CA ALA A 141 7.62 14.76 3.09
C ALA A 141 6.22 15.35 3.34
N GLY A 142 5.20 14.79 2.67
CA GLY A 142 3.86 15.34 2.72
C GLY A 142 3.14 15.13 4.05
N VAL A 143 3.40 14.02 4.75
CA VAL A 143 2.79 13.77 6.06
C VAL A 143 3.29 14.78 7.11
N PRO A 144 4.59 15.00 7.30
CA PRO A 144 5.06 16.05 8.19
C PRO A 144 4.57 17.45 7.81
N VAL A 145 4.53 17.79 6.52
CA VAL A 145 3.94 19.06 6.06
C VAL A 145 2.47 19.15 6.48
N GLY A 146 1.70 18.08 6.30
CA GLY A 146 0.31 17.99 6.76
C GLY A 146 0.18 18.19 8.27
N MET A 147 1.08 17.61 9.07
CA MET A 147 1.12 17.80 10.52
C MET A 147 1.43 19.26 10.92
N LEU A 148 2.37 19.91 10.22
CA LEU A 148 2.69 21.33 10.47
C LEU A 148 1.50 22.23 10.16
N ILE A 149 0.80 21.99 9.05
CA ILE A 149 -0.43 22.72 8.69
C ILE A 149 -1.52 22.46 9.74
N ALA A 150 -1.69 21.22 10.14
CA ALA A 150 -2.69 20.85 11.13
C ALA A 150 -2.44 21.50 12.49
N GLY A 151 -1.18 21.62 12.89
CA GLY A 151 -0.79 22.28 14.15
C GLY A 151 -0.98 23.79 14.16
N ARG A 152 -0.97 24.47 13.00
CA ARG A 152 -1.12 25.93 12.89
C ARG A 152 -2.52 26.38 12.52
N VAL A 153 -3.16 25.70 11.58
CA VAL A 153 -4.43 26.11 10.94
C VAL A 153 -5.55 25.11 11.22
N GLY A 154 -5.21 23.91 11.65
CA GLY A 154 -6.15 22.83 11.93
C GLY A 154 -6.08 21.70 10.90
N TRP A 155 -6.57 20.53 11.30
CA TRP A 155 -6.52 19.31 10.50
C TRP A 155 -7.30 19.40 9.18
N ARG A 156 -8.36 20.22 9.15
CA ARG A 156 -9.15 20.46 7.93
C ARG A 156 -8.31 21.10 6.83
N ALA A 157 -7.42 22.04 7.19
CA ALA A 157 -6.50 22.66 6.24
C ALA A 157 -5.46 21.66 5.70
N ALA A 158 -4.99 20.73 6.53
CA ALA A 158 -4.11 19.65 6.09
C ALA A 158 -4.79 18.73 5.06
N MET A 159 -6.07 18.40 5.27
CA MET A 159 -6.89 17.70 4.27
C MET A 159 -7.13 18.55 3.03
N GLY A 160 -7.34 19.87 3.20
CA GLY A 160 -7.49 20.85 2.12
C GLY A 160 -6.28 20.88 1.16
N LEU A 161 -5.06 20.72 1.68
CA LEU A 161 -3.86 20.57 0.84
C LEU A 161 -4.01 19.42 -0.16
N ILE A 162 -4.51 18.27 0.29
CA ILE A 162 -4.72 17.09 -0.58
C ILE A 162 -5.75 17.39 -1.66
N VAL A 163 -6.82 18.12 -1.29
CA VAL A 163 -7.86 18.55 -2.23
C VAL A 163 -7.28 19.48 -3.28
N VAL A 164 -6.50 20.48 -2.88
CA VAL A 164 -5.84 21.41 -3.81
C VAL A 164 -4.93 20.68 -4.78
N LEU A 165 -4.08 19.78 -4.27
CA LEU A 165 -3.20 18.98 -5.13
C LEU A 165 -4.00 18.09 -6.10
N GLY A 166 -5.11 17.50 -5.64
CA GLY A 166 -6.03 16.72 -6.47
C GLY A 166 -6.69 17.56 -7.56
N LEU A 167 -7.19 18.77 -7.24
CA LEU A 167 -7.80 19.69 -8.19
C LEU A 167 -6.78 20.19 -9.22
N VAL A 168 -5.58 20.55 -8.79
CA VAL A 168 -4.49 20.95 -9.72
C VAL A 168 -4.13 19.80 -10.66
N ALA A 169 -4.04 18.57 -10.14
CA ALA A 169 -3.80 17.41 -10.98
C ALA A 169 -4.95 17.15 -11.97
N LEU A 170 -6.21 17.31 -11.55
CA LEU A 170 -7.40 17.22 -12.43
C LEU A 170 -7.36 18.28 -13.54
N ALA A 171 -7.11 19.53 -13.18
CA ALA A 171 -7.00 20.63 -14.14
C ALA A 171 -5.88 20.38 -15.16
N ALA A 172 -4.74 19.88 -14.66
CA ALA A 172 -3.61 19.52 -15.51
C ALA A 172 -3.90 18.34 -16.46
N LEU A 173 -4.65 17.32 -15.98
CA LEU A 173 -5.12 16.23 -16.85
C LEU A 173 -6.16 16.72 -17.86
N ALA A 174 -7.01 17.66 -17.51
CA ALA A 174 -7.95 18.27 -18.44
C ALA A 174 -7.24 19.06 -19.54
N ALA A 175 -6.26 19.89 -19.17
CA ALA A 175 -5.52 20.74 -20.12
C ALA A 175 -4.58 19.94 -21.04
N ARG A 176 -4.01 18.81 -20.58
CA ARG A 176 -2.97 18.07 -21.31
C ARG A 176 -3.36 16.63 -21.71
N GLY A 177 -4.59 16.25 -21.45
CA GLY A 177 -5.03 14.85 -21.54
C GLY A 177 -5.08 14.24 -22.93
N ALA A 178 -4.93 15.02 -24.00
CA ALA A 178 -4.83 14.49 -25.37
C ALA A 178 -3.58 13.61 -25.59
N ALA A 179 -2.56 13.73 -24.72
CA ALA A 179 -1.29 13.00 -24.83
C ALA A 179 -1.27 11.66 -24.07
N ILE A 180 -2.37 11.24 -23.42
CA ILE A 180 -2.42 9.97 -22.67
C ILE A 180 -2.90 8.86 -23.60
N PRO A 181 -2.04 7.86 -23.94
CA PRO A 181 -2.43 6.74 -24.77
C PRO A 181 -3.51 5.88 -24.08
N ASN A 182 -4.39 5.28 -24.88
CA ASN A 182 -5.32 4.31 -24.35
C ASN A 182 -4.58 3.04 -23.93
N LEU A 183 -4.80 2.61 -22.71
CA LEU A 183 -4.29 1.33 -22.21
C LEU A 183 -4.98 0.16 -22.95
N PRO A 184 -4.25 -0.94 -23.21
CA PRO A 184 -4.86 -2.14 -23.76
C PRO A 184 -6.05 -2.57 -22.90
N ARG A 185 -7.20 -2.76 -23.53
CA ARG A 185 -8.38 -3.29 -22.83
C ARG A 185 -8.03 -4.69 -22.32
N PRO A 186 -8.39 -5.04 -21.07
CA PRO A 186 -8.24 -6.42 -20.63
C PRO A 186 -9.00 -7.31 -21.61
N ALA A 187 -8.28 -8.28 -22.21
CA ALA A 187 -8.89 -9.24 -23.11
C ALA A 187 -10.09 -9.87 -22.40
N ARG A 188 -11.27 -9.84 -23.03
CA ARG A 188 -12.41 -10.67 -22.60
C ARG A 188 -11.84 -12.07 -22.46
N SER A 189 -11.83 -12.61 -21.25
CA SER A 189 -11.40 -13.97 -21.01
C SER A 189 -12.04 -14.85 -22.10
N ALA A 190 -11.23 -15.65 -22.79
CA ALA A 190 -11.62 -16.50 -23.90
C ALA A 190 -12.65 -17.60 -23.49
N ARG A 191 -13.77 -17.18 -22.90
CA ARG A 191 -14.97 -18.00 -22.72
C ARG A 191 -15.82 -18.02 -23.97
N SER A 192 -15.62 -17.11 -24.93
CA SER A 192 -16.42 -17.01 -26.15
C SER A 192 -15.92 -17.94 -27.27
N ASN A 193 -14.73 -18.54 -27.16
CA ASN A 193 -14.22 -19.41 -28.24
C ASN A 193 -14.52 -20.89 -28.02
N ARG A 194 -15.41 -21.24 -27.06
CA ARG A 194 -15.91 -22.63 -26.91
C ARG A 194 -17.22 -22.90 -27.67
N SER A 195 -17.89 -21.85 -28.14
CA SER A 195 -19.15 -22.02 -28.88
C SER A 195 -18.96 -22.26 -30.38
N ASN A 196 -17.75 -22.13 -30.95
CA ASN A 196 -17.48 -22.38 -32.37
C ASN A 196 -16.52 -23.56 -32.59
N ARG A 197 -16.54 -24.57 -31.72
CA ARG A 197 -15.97 -25.87 -32.05
C ARG A 197 -17.10 -26.72 -32.61
N PRO A 198 -16.96 -27.33 -33.80
CA PRO A 198 -17.97 -28.26 -34.33
C PRO A 198 -18.18 -29.39 -33.32
N GLU A 199 -19.43 -29.62 -32.98
CA GLU A 199 -19.85 -30.81 -32.23
C GLU A 199 -19.58 -32.06 -33.11
N GLY A 200 -18.53 -32.75 -32.80
CA GLY A 200 -18.18 -34.00 -33.48
C GLY A 200 -16.81 -34.48 -33.00
N THR A 201 -16.81 -35.18 -31.91
CA THR A 201 -16.01 -36.30 -31.47
C THR A 201 -15.85 -36.25 -29.94
N ALA A 202 -16.80 -36.89 -29.27
CA ALA A 202 -16.67 -37.32 -27.90
C ALA A 202 -15.65 -38.46 -27.86
N GLU A 203 -14.44 -38.17 -27.42
CA GLU A 203 -13.57 -39.20 -26.86
C GLU A 203 -12.55 -38.50 -25.98
N GLY A 204 -12.46 -38.92 -24.73
CA GLY A 204 -11.67 -38.33 -23.65
C GLY A 204 -10.13 -38.37 -23.88
N ALA A 205 -9.66 -37.55 -24.80
CA ALA A 205 -8.23 -37.32 -24.96
C ALA A 205 -7.80 -36.19 -23.99
N ARG A 206 -7.23 -36.58 -22.87
CA ARG A 206 -6.30 -35.73 -22.12
C ARG A 206 -5.25 -35.19 -23.10
N ASP A 207 -5.22 -33.87 -23.32
CA ASP A 207 -4.22 -33.25 -24.19
C ASP A 207 -2.79 -33.64 -23.69
N PRO A 208 -2.05 -34.49 -24.41
CA PRO A 208 -0.77 -35.02 -23.95
C PRO A 208 0.36 -34.00 -24.04
N ARG A 209 0.05 -32.74 -24.39
CA ARG A 209 1.05 -31.69 -24.66
C ARG A 209 1.35 -30.77 -23.49
N ILE A 210 0.72 -30.95 -22.32
CA ILE A 210 1.19 -30.29 -21.10
C ILE A 210 2.26 -31.20 -20.50
N PRO A 211 3.58 -30.87 -20.60
CA PRO A 211 4.61 -31.69 -19.99
C PRO A 211 4.28 -31.87 -18.51
N ALA A 212 4.30 -33.14 -18.04
CA ALA A 212 3.99 -33.49 -16.64
C ALA A 212 4.80 -32.64 -15.64
N GLY A 213 5.97 -32.16 -16.04
CA GLY A 213 6.81 -31.22 -15.28
C GLY A 213 6.12 -29.87 -15.02
N ARG A 214 5.39 -29.27 -15.99
CA ARG A 214 4.69 -27.99 -15.78
C ARG A 214 3.52 -28.09 -14.79
N ALA A 215 2.83 -29.23 -14.77
CA ALA A 215 1.76 -29.48 -13.80
C ALA A 215 2.32 -29.68 -12.38
N ARG A 216 3.47 -30.33 -12.25
CA ARG A 216 4.17 -30.56 -10.97
C ARG A 216 4.75 -29.27 -10.39
N ILE A 217 5.35 -28.42 -11.22
CA ILE A 217 5.84 -27.08 -10.83
C ILE A 217 4.66 -26.20 -10.41
N ARG A 218 3.54 -26.24 -11.13
CA ARG A 218 2.32 -25.49 -10.79
C ARG A 218 1.72 -25.90 -9.44
N ARG A 219 1.77 -27.19 -9.07
CA ARG A 219 1.28 -27.67 -7.77
C ARG A 219 2.19 -27.26 -6.62
N ARG A 220 3.51 -27.18 -6.80
CA ARG A 220 4.47 -26.77 -5.76
C ARG A 220 4.51 -25.25 -5.52
N THR A 221 4.27 -24.42 -6.54
CA THR A 221 4.35 -22.97 -6.43
C THR A 221 3.09 -22.30 -5.88
N ALA A 222 1.92 -22.93 -5.96
CA ALA A 222 0.66 -22.37 -5.45
C ALA A 222 0.68 -22.11 -3.92
N PRO A 223 1.09 -23.08 -3.06
CA PRO A 223 1.14 -22.84 -1.62
C PRO A 223 2.17 -21.78 -1.23
N VAL A 224 3.32 -21.70 -1.92
CA VAL A 224 4.34 -20.68 -1.66
C VAL A 224 3.80 -19.28 -1.96
N LEU A 225 3.08 -19.10 -3.07
CA LEU A 225 2.45 -17.82 -3.40
C LEU A 225 1.30 -17.47 -2.44
N ALA A 226 0.54 -18.45 -1.98
CA ALA A 226 -0.48 -18.25 -0.94
C ALA A 226 0.17 -17.82 0.38
N GLY A 227 1.24 -18.48 0.79
CA GLY A 227 2.03 -18.09 1.96
C GLY A 227 2.60 -16.68 1.85
N GLY A 228 3.03 -16.27 0.65
CA GLY A 228 3.46 -14.89 0.38
C GLY A 228 2.34 -13.86 0.59
N VAL A 229 1.10 -14.19 0.23
CA VAL A 229 -0.07 -13.35 0.47
C VAL A 229 -0.36 -13.25 1.98
N VAL A 230 -0.26 -14.36 2.72
CA VAL A 230 -0.42 -14.36 4.20
C VAL A 230 0.68 -13.53 4.86
N LEU A 231 1.94 -13.69 4.44
CA LEU A 231 3.06 -12.88 4.94
C LEU A 231 2.80 -11.39 4.70
N ALA A 232 2.38 -11.01 3.51
CA ALA A 232 2.06 -9.63 3.15
C ALA A 232 0.90 -9.08 4.00
N PHE A 233 -0.12 -9.89 4.27
CA PHE A 233 -1.22 -9.54 5.16
C PHE A 233 -0.73 -9.29 6.59
N LEU A 234 0.06 -10.20 7.17
CA LEU A 234 0.61 -10.05 8.52
C LEU A 234 1.48 -8.79 8.67
N LEU A 235 2.29 -8.49 7.65
CA LEU A 235 3.09 -7.26 7.61
C LEU A 235 2.20 -6.01 7.54
N GLY A 236 1.10 -6.07 6.82
CA GLY A 236 0.10 -5.01 6.78
C GLY A 236 -0.54 -4.78 8.16
N VAL A 237 -0.95 -5.84 8.84
CA VAL A 237 -1.51 -5.80 10.21
C VAL A 237 -0.50 -5.16 11.17
N ALA A 238 0.73 -5.70 11.20
CA ALA A 238 1.74 -5.28 12.16
C ALA A 238 2.25 -3.86 11.91
N SER A 239 2.65 -3.54 10.67
CA SER A 239 3.34 -2.28 10.37
C SER A 239 2.37 -1.13 10.12
N LEU A 240 1.52 -1.24 9.09
CA LEU A 240 0.64 -0.14 8.69
C LEU A 240 -0.56 0.02 9.62
N GLY A 241 -1.07 -1.09 10.19
CA GLY A 241 -2.12 -1.05 11.20
C GLY A 241 -1.67 -0.28 12.44
N LEU A 242 -0.50 -0.61 12.97
CA LEU A 242 0.07 0.06 14.15
C LEU A 242 0.43 1.52 13.86
N TYR A 243 0.93 1.84 12.66
CA TYR A 243 1.32 3.20 12.28
C TYR A 243 0.17 4.20 12.47
N THR A 244 -1.08 3.77 12.28
CA THR A 244 -2.26 4.58 12.53
C THR A 244 -2.28 5.19 13.92
N TYR A 245 -1.72 4.49 14.90
CA TYR A 245 -1.74 4.84 16.32
C TYR A 245 -0.38 5.27 16.88
N LEU A 246 0.58 5.59 16.03
CA LEU A 246 1.93 6.02 16.46
C LEU A 246 1.88 7.18 17.48
N LEU A 247 1.07 8.21 17.21
CA LEU A 247 0.94 9.35 18.12
C LEU A 247 0.22 9.01 19.44
N PRO A 248 -0.92 8.29 19.44
CA PRO A 248 -1.52 7.78 20.65
C PRO A 248 -0.56 6.94 21.52
N ILE A 249 0.22 6.06 20.88
CA ILE A 249 1.20 5.22 21.59
C ILE A 249 2.29 6.08 22.22
N ALA A 250 2.83 7.04 21.48
CA ALA A 250 3.85 7.96 21.98
C ALA A 250 3.31 8.83 23.12
N ALA A 251 2.07 9.32 23.02
CA ALA A 251 1.44 10.09 24.09
C ALA A 251 1.23 9.26 25.35
N GLY A 252 0.75 8.02 25.23
CA GLY A 252 0.62 7.08 26.35
C GLY A 252 1.96 6.70 26.99
N ALA A 253 3.06 6.79 26.24
CA ALA A 253 4.41 6.58 26.76
C ALA A 253 5.03 7.83 27.40
N GLY A 254 4.32 8.96 27.45
CA GLY A 254 4.84 10.24 27.94
C GLY A 254 5.71 10.99 26.95
N LEU A 255 5.70 10.60 25.67
CA LEU A 255 6.56 11.13 24.59
C LEU A 255 5.77 11.96 23.56
N SER A 256 4.67 12.59 23.96
CA SER A 256 3.80 13.38 23.06
C SER A 256 4.54 14.48 22.29
N GLY A 257 5.55 15.12 22.92
CA GLY A 257 6.39 16.13 22.28
C GLY A 257 7.26 15.61 21.12
N LEU A 258 7.48 14.29 21.03
CA LEU A 258 8.27 13.66 19.96
C LEU A 258 7.46 13.23 18.74
N GLY A 259 6.13 13.35 18.75
CA GLY A 259 5.27 12.80 17.71
C GLY A 259 5.70 13.18 16.30
N PHE A 260 6.05 14.45 16.07
CA PHE A 260 6.54 14.93 14.79
C PHE A 260 7.88 14.28 14.39
N ALA A 261 8.83 14.19 15.32
CA ALA A 261 10.13 13.57 15.08
C ALA A 261 10.01 12.06 14.80
N LEU A 262 9.08 11.36 15.48
CA LEU A 262 8.82 9.93 15.26
C LEU A 262 8.27 9.65 13.85
N VAL A 263 7.36 10.49 13.36
CA VAL A 263 6.84 10.39 12.00
C VAL A 263 7.94 10.63 10.97
N TRP A 264 8.79 11.64 11.19
CA TRP A 264 9.96 11.88 10.35
C TRP A 264 10.95 10.73 10.37
N ALA A 265 11.28 10.20 11.57
CA ALA A 265 12.17 9.06 11.72
C ALA A 265 11.66 7.85 10.94
N TRP A 266 10.35 7.55 11.06
CA TRP A 266 9.69 6.48 10.29
C TRP A 266 9.77 6.71 8.77
N GLY A 267 9.51 7.93 8.30
CA GLY A 267 9.56 8.27 6.87
C GLY A 267 10.97 8.17 6.29
N ILE A 268 11.97 8.75 6.96
CA ILE A 268 13.39 8.68 6.58
C ILE A 268 13.87 7.23 6.57
N GLY A 269 13.52 6.48 7.63
CA GLY A 269 13.77 5.05 7.71
C GLY A 269 13.21 4.30 6.49
N GLY A 270 11.98 4.62 6.09
CA GLY A 270 11.33 4.02 4.92
C GLY A 270 12.10 4.23 3.62
N VAL A 271 12.60 5.45 3.38
CA VAL A 271 13.47 5.74 2.21
C VAL A 271 14.77 4.93 2.28
N ALA A 272 15.43 4.96 3.44
CA ALA A 272 16.68 4.22 3.65
C ALA A 272 16.48 2.70 3.46
N GLY A 273 15.39 2.16 3.99
CA GLY A 273 15.04 0.73 3.87
C GLY A 273 14.75 0.31 2.43
N SER A 274 13.98 1.12 1.69
CA SER A 274 13.71 0.86 0.27
C SER A 274 14.99 0.88 -0.56
N TRP A 275 15.85 1.86 -0.33
CA TRP A 275 17.12 1.99 -1.04
C TRP A 275 18.12 0.87 -0.67
N GLY A 276 18.23 0.55 0.63
CA GLY A 276 19.05 -0.54 1.12
C GLY A 276 18.59 -1.90 0.59
N ALA A 277 17.28 -2.15 0.60
CA ALA A 277 16.70 -3.36 0.01
C ALA A 277 17.04 -3.49 -1.48
N GLY A 278 16.90 -2.39 -2.25
CA GLY A 278 17.27 -2.40 -3.67
C GLY A 278 18.74 -2.74 -3.91
N ARG A 279 19.66 -2.22 -3.10
CA ARG A 279 21.09 -2.55 -3.17
C ARG A 279 21.39 -4.00 -2.79
N LEU A 280 20.77 -4.48 -1.73
CA LEU A 280 20.96 -5.86 -1.25
C LEU A 280 20.40 -6.88 -2.25
N LEU A 281 19.24 -6.60 -2.85
CA LEU A 281 18.64 -7.46 -3.90
C LEU A 281 19.50 -7.55 -5.17
N GLY A 282 20.36 -6.58 -5.44
CA GLY A 282 21.37 -6.67 -6.51
C GLY A 282 22.52 -7.63 -6.22
N ARG A 283 22.68 -8.10 -4.96
CA ARG A 283 23.77 -8.96 -4.50
C ARG A 283 23.30 -10.27 -3.88
N ILE A 284 22.15 -10.27 -3.25
CA ILE A 284 21.61 -11.39 -2.46
C ILE A 284 20.22 -11.74 -2.99
N PRO A 285 19.94 -13.02 -3.29
CA PRO A 285 18.62 -13.46 -3.73
C PRO A 285 17.52 -13.05 -2.74
N GLY A 286 16.38 -12.57 -3.24
CA GLY A 286 15.27 -12.08 -2.43
C GLY A 286 14.78 -13.11 -1.39
N ARG A 287 14.85 -14.41 -1.70
CA ARG A 287 14.49 -15.49 -0.76
C ARG A 287 15.32 -15.48 0.53
N ARG A 288 16.63 -15.18 0.43
CA ARG A 288 17.53 -15.11 1.61
C ARG A 288 17.30 -13.84 2.43
N LEU A 289 16.85 -12.77 1.79
CA LEU A 289 16.54 -11.51 2.45
C LEU A 289 15.13 -11.50 3.07
N LEU A 290 14.26 -12.43 2.68
CA LEU A 290 12.85 -12.42 3.06
C LEU A 290 12.59 -12.36 4.58
N PRO A 291 13.33 -13.06 5.46
CA PRO A 291 13.12 -13.00 6.90
C PRO A 291 13.63 -11.71 7.57
N LEU A 292 14.61 -11.03 6.96
CA LEU A 292 15.31 -9.91 7.60
C LEU A 292 14.35 -8.72 7.91
N PRO A 293 13.53 -8.21 6.98
CA PRO A 293 12.67 -7.09 7.29
C PRO A 293 11.63 -7.37 8.38
N PRO A 294 10.87 -8.50 8.40
CA PRO A 294 9.93 -8.75 9.49
C PRO A 294 10.64 -8.98 10.84
N ALA A 295 11.86 -9.54 10.87
CA ALA A 295 12.64 -9.66 12.10
C ALA A 295 13.07 -8.28 12.64
N LEU A 296 13.52 -7.36 11.78
CA LEU A 296 13.82 -5.98 12.16
C LEU A 296 12.57 -5.23 12.66
N LEU A 297 11.42 -5.51 12.04
CA LEU A 297 10.14 -4.96 12.48
C LEU A 297 9.78 -5.44 13.88
N SER A 298 9.96 -6.73 14.17
CA SER A 298 9.75 -7.31 15.50
C SER A 298 10.71 -6.69 16.54
N ALA A 299 11.98 -6.50 16.18
CA ALA A 299 12.95 -5.85 17.06
C ALA A 299 12.56 -4.39 17.36
N ALA A 300 12.07 -3.65 16.37
CA ALA A 300 11.58 -2.28 16.58
C ALA A 300 10.38 -2.24 17.54
N PHE A 301 9.40 -3.14 17.38
CA PHE A 301 8.24 -3.19 18.26
C PHE A 301 8.57 -3.65 19.68
N LEU A 302 9.50 -4.59 19.81
CA LEU A 302 10.04 -4.99 21.11
C LEU A 302 10.70 -3.79 21.83
N LEU A 303 11.49 -3.02 21.10
CA LEU A 303 12.13 -1.84 21.67
C LEU A 303 11.11 -0.77 22.10
N LEU A 304 10.05 -0.54 21.31
CA LEU A 304 8.95 0.36 21.69
C LEU A 304 8.19 -0.13 22.94
N ALA A 305 8.05 -1.44 23.10
CA ALA A 305 7.35 -2.03 24.24
C ALA A 305 8.18 -1.96 25.55
N LEU A 306 9.50 -2.13 25.44
CA LEU A 306 10.39 -2.27 26.60
C LEU A 306 10.95 -0.96 27.16
N THR A 307 10.96 0.12 26.39
CA THR A 307 11.62 1.38 26.79
C THR A 307 10.72 2.60 26.64
N ARG A 308 11.04 3.64 27.40
CA ARG A 308 10.46 4.99 27.26
C ARG A 308 11.52 6.04 26.89
N ALA A 309 12.74 5.59 26.57
CA ALA A 309 13.84 6.49 26.21
C ALA A 309 13.59 7.15 24.84
N PRO A 310 13.61 8.50 24.73
CA PRO A 310 13.33 9.23 23.49
C PRO A 310 14.17 8.78 22.30
N VAL A 311 15.48 8.59 22.50
CA VAL A 311 16.42 8.17 21.46
C VAL A 311 16.10 6.77 20.95
N ALA A 312 15.76 5.84 21.85
CA ALA A 312 15.39 4.47 21.49
C ALA A 312 14.09 4.46 20.66
N TRP A 313 13.12 5.31 20.97
CA TRP A 313 11.89 5.45 20.21
C TRP A 313 12.11 6.02 18.81
N LEU A 314 12.98 7.02 18.66
CA LEU A 314 13.37 7.53 17.35
C LEU A 314 14.07 6.46 16.51
N ALA A 315 15.01 5.72 17.11
CA ALA A 315 15.69 4.62 16.45
C ALA A 315 14.71 3.49 16.05
N ALA A 316 13.83 3.09 16.96
CA ALA A 316 12.80 2.09 16.70
C ALA A 316 11.86 2.52 15.57
N SER A 317 11.41 3.79 15.56
CA SER A 317 10.58 4.34 14.49
C SER A 317 11.30 4.33 13.14
N ALA A 318 12.59 4.69 13.10
CA ALA A 318 13.39 4.62 11.88
C ALA A 318 13.57 3.18 11.38
N VAL A 319 13.88 2.24 12.28
CA VAL A 319 13.98 0.81 11.94
C VAL A 319 12.64 0.25 11.48
N TRP A 320 11.54 0.60 12.13
CA TRP A 320 10.19 0.22 11.71
C TRP A 320 9.89 0.70 10.29
N GLY A 321 10.14 2.00 9.99
CA GLY A 321 9.97 2.52 8.64
C GLY A 321 10.83 1.77 7.62
N ALA A 322 12.12 1.56 7.93
CA ALA A 322 13.04 0.84 7.06
C ALA A 322 12.59 -0.59 6.80
N ALA A 323 12.22 -1.33 7.84
CA ALA A 323 11.76 -2.70 7.75
C ALA A 323 10.43 -2.82 6.99
N GLY A 324 9.47 -1.94 7.27
CA GLY A 324 8.16 -1.93 6.60
C GLY A 324 8.28 -1.77 5.09
N TRP A 325 9.04 -0.79 4.62
CA TRP A 325 9.22 -0.52 3.19
C TRP A 325 10.15 -1.54 2.51
N ALA A 326 11.20 -2.00 3.21
CA ALA A 326 12.06 -3.08 2.71
C ALA A 326 11.27 -4.39 2.52
N SER A 327 10.31 -4.69 3.41
CA SER A 327 9.42 -5.87 3.29
C SER A 327 8.69 -5.92 1.95
N VAL A 328 8.20 -4.76 1.49
CA VAL A 328 7.50 -4.65 0.20
C VAL A 328 8.44 -4.99 -0.96
N ALA A 329 9.62 -4.38 -0.99
CA ALA A 329 10.59 -4.58 -2.06
C ALA A 329 11.12 -6.02 -2.11
N VAL A 330 11.51 -6.57 -0.94
CA VAL A 330 12.04 -7.93 -0.81
C VAL A 330 10.97 -8.96 -1.13
N GLY A 331 9.74 -8.79 -0.60
CA GLY A 331 8.63 -9.69 -0.88
C GLY A 331 8.27 -9.72 -2.37
N GLN A 332 8.17 -8.55 -3.02
CA GLN A 332 7.92 -8.48 -4.46
C GLN A 332 9.03 -9.19 -5.26
N ALA A 333 10.30 -8.95 -4.95
CA ALA A 333 11.43 -9.60 -5.63
C ALA A 333 11.41 -11.12 -5.44
N ALA A 334 11.20 -11.61 -4.20
CA ALA A 334 11.21 -13.03 -3.90
C ALA A 334 10.06 -13.79 -4.60
N PHE A 335 8.84 -13.27 -4.56
CA PHE A 335 7.67 -13.98 -5.09
C PHE A 335 7.49 -13.81 -6.61
N THR A 336 7.92 -12.68 -7.20
CA THR A 336 7.87 -12.52 -8.67
C THR A 336 8.91 -13.38 -9.38
N ALA A 337 10.02 -13.73 -8.72
CA ALA A 337 11.01 -14.67 -9.25
C ALA A 337 10.43 -16.08 -9.47
N VAL A 338 9.41 -16.49 -8.68
CA VAL A 338 8.75 -17.81 -8.82
C VAL A 338 7.99 -17.97 -10.14
N ARG A 339 7.37 -16.87 -10.63
CA ARG A 339 6.61 -16.85 -11.90
C ARG A 339 6.71 -15.49 -12.55
N ARG A 340 7.77 -15.27 -13.32
CA ARG A 340 8.06 -14.00 -13.99
C ARG A 340 6.93 -13.56 -14.95
N GLU A 341 6.28 -14.51 -15.64
CA GLU A 341 5.16 -14.24 -16.54
C GLU A 341 3.90 -13.71 -15.83
N ARG A 342 3.80 -13.89 -14.51
CA ARG A 342 2.69 -13.43 -13.66
C ARG A 342 3.08 -12.36 -12.66
N SER A 343 4.23 -11.74 -12.82
CA SER A 343 4.78 -10.74 -11.88
C SER A 343 3.77 -9.65 -11.51
N VAL A 344 3.07 -9.08 -12.50
CA VAL A 344 2.06 -8.03 -12.28
C VAL A 344 0.93 -8.51 -11.35
N GLN A 345 0.43 -9.75 -11.58
CA GLN A 345 -0.64 -10.31 -10.75
C GLN A 345 -0.17 -10.65 -9.34
N ILE A 346 1.07 -11.12 -9.20
CA ILE A 346 1.68 -11.42 -7.90
C ILE A 346 1.83 -10.13 -7.10
N VAL A 347 2.43 -9.09 -7.67
CA VAL A 347 2.57 -7.77 -7.03
C VAL A 347 1.21 -7.22 -6.61
N ALA A 348 0.21 -7.27 -7.49
CA ALA A 348 -1.13 -6.79 -7.18
C ALA A 348 -1.75 -7.54 -5.99
N ARG A 349 -1.58 -8.86 -5.89
CA ARG A 349 -2.10 -9.66 -4.77
C ARG A 349 -1.37 -9.35 -3.46
N LEU A 350 -0.03 -9.21 -3.50
CA LEU A 350 0.76 -8.85 -2.32
C LEU A 350 0.37 -7.46 -1.80
N MET A 351 0.21 -6.48 -2.70
CA MET A 351 -0.21 -5.13 -2.32
C MET A 351 -1.63 -5.12 -1.76
N ALA A 352 -2.57 -5.83 -2.37
CA ALA A 352 -3.93 -5.96 -1.84
C ALA A 352 -3.92 -6.58 -0.44
N ALA A 353 -3.11 -7.63 -0.22
CA ALA A 353 -2.97 -8.27 1.08
C ALA A 353 -2.40 -7.31 2.15
N ILE A 354 -1.39 -6.51 1.81
CA ILE A 354 -0.83 -5.48 2.71
C ILE A 354 -1.92 -4.47 3.10
N TYR A 355 -2.71 -3.96 2.15
CA TYR A 355 -3.75 -2.98 2.45
C TYR A 355 -4.93 -3.58 3.23
N ILE A 356 -5.32 -4.84 2.94
CA ILE A 356 -6.31 -5.56 3.76
C ILE A 356 -5.76 -5.76 5.18
N GLY A 357 -4.50 -6.18 5.30
CA GLY A 357 -3.82 -6.30 6.60
C GLY A 357 -3.79 -4.98 7.35
N SER A 358 -3.47 -3.87 6.67
CA SER A 358 -3.52 -2.52 7.25
C SER A 358 -4.92 -2.16 7.76
N ALA A 359 -5.97 -2.48 7.00
CA ALA A 359 -7.35 -2.25 7.40
C ALA A 359 -7.70 -3.06 8.66
N VAL A 360 -7.36 -4.34 8.68
CA VAL A 360 -7.60 -5.22 9.84
C VAL A 360 -6.78 -4.76 11.04
N GLY A 361 -5.49 -4.46 10.87
CA GLY A 361 -4.64 -3.99 11.96
C GLY A 361 -5.10 -2.66 12.56
N SER A 362 -5.56 -1.73 11.71
CA SER A 362 -6.12 -0.47 12.18
C SER A 362 -7.47 -0.66 12.90
N ALA A 363 -8.31 -1.59 12.45
CA ALA A 363 -9.56 -1.93 13.13
C ALA A 363 -9.32 -2.61 14.48
N LEU A 364 -8.39 -3.57 14.54
CA LEU A 364 -7.98 -4.21 15.80
C LEU A 364 -7.39 -3.18 16.77
N GLY A 365 -6.58 -2.25 16.29
CA GLY A 365 -6.06 -1.19 17.13
C GLY A 365 -7.14 -0.25 17.66
N ALA A 366 -8.21 0.00 16.88
CA ALA A 366 -9.37 0.77 17.34
C ALA A 366 -10.11 0.07 18.48
N ASP A 367 -10.32 -1.23 18.33
CA ASP A 367 -11.00 -2.08 19.32
C ASP A 367 -10.17 -2.17 20.62
N LEU A 368 -8.88 -2.45 20.49
CA LEU A 368 -7.97 -2.51 21.65
C LEU A 368 -7.91 -1.18 22.41
N LEU A 369 -7.95 -0.04 21.72
CA LEU A 369 -7.94 1.29 22.35
C LEU A 369 -9.25 1.63 23.08
N ALA A 370 -10.32 0.88 22.87
CA ALA A 370 -11.56 1.08 23.63
C ALA A 370 -11.39 0.72 25.11
N ASP A 371 -10.64 -0.35 25.40
CA ASP A 371 -10.55 -0.93 26.73
C ASP A 371 -9.11 -1.00 27.28
N ARG A 372 -8.09 -0.67 26.49
CA ARG A 372 -6.67 -0.83 26.82
C ARG A 372 -5.85 0.43 26.58
N PRO A 373 -4.77 0.63 27.36
CA PRO A 373 -3.85 1.74 27.10
C PRO A 373 -3.13 1.56 25.76
N ALA A 374 -2.94 2.66 25.03
CA ALA A 374 -2.26 2.65 23.73
C ALA A 374 -0.86 2.04 23.77
N THR A 375 -0.20 2.08 24.92
CA THR A 375 1.14 1.50 25.17
C THR A 375 1.21 -0.02 25.04
N GLU A 376 0.08 -0.73 25.00
CA GLU A 376 0.04 -2.17 24.76
C GLU A 376 0.05 -2.53 23.27
N LEU A 377 -0.32 -1.60 22.37
CA LEU A 377 -0.40 -1.86 20.94
C LEU A 377 0.91 -2.37 20.31
N PRO A 378 2.12 -1.88 20.68
CA PRO A 378 3.38 -2.44 20.18
C PRO A 378 3.56 -3.94 20.51
N GLY A 379 3.07 -4.39 21.67
CA GLY A 379 3.09 -5.80 22.06
C GLY A 379 2.23 -6.69 21.13
N TRP A 380 1.04 -6.23 20.77
CA TRP A 380 0.19 -6.91 19.80
C TRP A 380 0.79 -6.93 18.40
N ALA A 381 1.39 -5.83 17.98
CA ALA A 381 2.09 -5.75 16.70
C ALA A 381 3.34 -6.65 16.67
N LEU A 382 4.01 -6.83 17.82
CA LEU A 382 5.13 -7.77 17.98
C LEU A 382 4.68 -9.21 17.72
N ILE A 383 3.50 -9.62 18.20
CA ILE A 383 2.95 -10.96 17.92
C ILE A 383 2.74 -11.14 16.41
N ALA A 384 2.11 -10.18 15.73
CA ALA A 384 1.85 -10.26 14.30
C ALA A 384 3.15 -10.23 13.47
N SER A 385 4.14 -9.41 13.85
CA SER A 385 5.45 -9.35 13.18
C SER A 385 6.31 -10.58 13.45
N GLY A 386 6.20 -11.19 14.63
CA GLY A 386 6.82 -12.46 14.98
C GLY A 386 6.27 -13.61 14.12
N ALA A 387 4.93 -13.66 13.97
CA ALA A 387 4.29 -14.61 13.06
C ALA A 387 4.72 -14.38 11.60
N ALA A 388 4.86 -13.12 11.17
CA ALA A 388 5.38 -12.77 9.86
C ALA A 388 6.84 -13.23 9.69
N THR A 389 7.67 -13.10 10.72
CA THR A 389 9.07 -13.58 10.72
C THR A 389 9.14 -15.09 10.56
N ALA A 390 8.34 -15.83 11.34
CA ALA A 390 8.25 -17.29 11.23
C ALA A 390 7.78 -17.72 9.84
N ALA A 391 6.73 -17.10 9.31
CA ALA A 391 6.23 -17.36 7.97
C ALA A 391 7.29 -17.06 6.90
N ALA A 392 8.06 -15.98 7.04
CA ALA A 392 9.13 -15.61 6.12
C ALA A 392 10.29 -16.62 6.14
N LEU A 393 10.65 -17.17 7.29
CA LEU A 393 11.66 -18.23 7.42
C LEU A 393 11.22 -19.52 6.70
N ILE A 394 9.98 -19.95 6.94
CA ILE A 394 9.40 -21.14 6.27
C ILE A 394 9.36 -20.92 4.75
N LEU A 395 8.92 -19.77 4.30
CA LEU A 395 8.83 -19.45 2.87
C LEU A 395 10.20 -19.32 2.22
N ALA A 396 11.19 -18.76 2.93
CA ALA A 396 12.58 -18.68 2.44
C ALA A 396 13.19 -20.06 2.17
N ALA A 397 12.85 -21.04 3.01
CA ALA A 397 13.27 -22.45 2.82
C ALA A 397 12.48 -23.14 1.69
N ALA A 398 11.21 -22.77 1.49
CA ALA A 398 10.32 -23.39 0.48
C ALA A 398 10.49 -22.79 -0.92
N LEU A 399 11.06 -21.59 -1.05
CA LEU A 399 11.27 -20.91 -2.34
C LEU A 399 12.38 -21.61 -3.14
N PRO A 400 12.16 -21.88 -4.45
CA PRO A 400 13.14 -22.54 -5.29
C PRO A 400 14.46 -21.76 -5.35
N SER A 401 15.57 -22.49 -5.49
CA SER A 401 16.89 -21.88 -5.74
C SER A 401 16.94 -21.25 -7.13
N ALA A 402 17.85 -20.28 -7.33
CA ALA A 402 18.01 -19.63 -8.62
C ALA A 402 18.33 -20.64 -9.75
N ASP A 403 19.00 -21.75 -9.40
CA ASP A 403 19.40 -22.83 -10.31
C ASP A 403 18.23 -23.74 -10.71
N GLU A 404 17.14 -23.77 -9.92
CA GLU A 404 15.93 -24.56 -10.20
C GLU A 404 14.86 -23.78 -10.98
N ALA A 405 15.05 -22.47 -11.17
CA ALA A 405 14.09 -21.55 -11.80
C ALA A 405 14.43 -21.17 -13.24
N GLY A 406 15.59 -21.67 -13.78
CA GLY A 406 16.11 -21.43 -15.14
C GLY A 406 15.52 -22.33 -16.23
#